data_48c26a780788296a639049eea58e912e
#
_entry.id   48c26a780788296a639049eea58e912e
#
_cell.length_a   1.000
_cell.length_b   1.000
_cell.length_c   1.000
_cell.angle_alpha   90.00
_cell.angle_beta   90.00
_cell.angle_gamma   90.00
#
_symmetry.space_group_name_H-M   'P 1'
#
loop_
_entity.id
_entity.type
_entity.pdbx_description
1 polymer ?
#
loop_
_entity_poly.entity_id
_entity_poly.type
_entity_poly.pdbx_seq_one_letter_code
_entity_poly.pdbx_strand_id
1 'polypeptide(L)'
;MVTFLDVMERALTGKPCSERDYDLKIFSTKLMEKVKEYDIKFDPETPVPSDNSLADDIFKAAIDFYCDVGTYCKDTERIIKFDENEIKERLKTAPSKLTFGEGADAGTMVPRKPEDKTLPWCFCGAGGVAVSSEHVFSKLVENYARISIANSITTPALTKVNGIRIRPESPLEILGAIRTVVLGREALRRAGRPGLPIMNSISTADSAIALIAGLHPEFGLRPTDNYMVATLAELKTNFDLLNRACTLMSLNLPISALYGPIYGGYCGGPEGTAVATVAYHFMGALVYQAGWHLAFPIHVKYIASSGPELLWIASVYAQAISRNTHLLALYYNYTAAGPCTEMCLHEIAAQHISAITSGVSMET
;
A
#
# COMPACT_ATOMS: atom_id res chain seq x y z
N MET A 1 -14.47 18.72 6.19
CA MET A 1 -13.42 17.83 5.59
C MET A 1 -12.24 17.76 6.55
N VAL A 2 -11.78 16.57 6.91
CA VAL A 2 -10.61 16.37 7.79
C VAL A 2 -9.35 16.87 7.09
N THR A 3 -8.60 17.73 7.76
CA THR A 3 -7.30 18.24 7.31
C THR A 3 -6.16 17.47 7.97
N PHE A 4 -4.94 17.62 7.46
CA PHE A 4 -3.76 17.02 8.13
C PHE A 4 -3.50 17.63 9.51
N LEU A 5 -3.83 18.90 9.72
CA LEU A 5 -3.73 19.53 11.04
C LEU A 5 -4.69 18.90 12.06
N ASP A 6 -5.93 18.53 11.64
CA ASP A 6 -6.85 17.79 12.51
C ASP A 6 -6.28 16.42 12.89
N VAL A 7 -5.59 15.75 11.96
CA VAL A 7 -4.89 14.48 12.25
C VAL A 7 -3.80 14.70 13.30
N MET A 8 -2.99 15.74 13.15
CA MET A 8 -1.93 16.06 14.11
C MET A 8 -2.47 16.45 15.48
N GLU A 9 -3.53 17.26 15.53
CA GLU A 9 -4.18 17.60 16.79
C GLU A 9 -4.67 16.34 17.50
N ARG A 10 -5.37 15.45 16.79
CA ARG A 10 -5.86 14.17 17.35
C ARG A 10 -4.72 13.22 17.76
N ALA A 11 -3.60 13.22 17.03
CA ALA A 11 -2.41 12.47 17.42
C ALA A 11 -1.82 12.98 18.75
N LEU A 12 -1.94 14.29 19.05
CA LEU A 12 -1.41 14.91 20.27
C LEU A 12 -2.40 14.94 21.43
N THR A 13 -3.71 14.97 21.15
CA THR A 13 -4.76 15.18 22.17
C THR A 13 -5.71 13.99 22.31
N GLY A 14 -5.66 13.01 21.43
CA GLY A 14 -6.52 11.83 21.42
C GLY A 14 -6.40 11.00 22.71
N LYS A 15 -7.30 10.04 22.88
CA LYS A 15 -7.33 9.17 24.06
C LYS A 15 -6.00 8.43 24.23
N PRO A 16 -5.34 8.52 25.40
CA PRO A 16 -4.12 7.76 25.65
C PRO A 16 -4.44 6.26 25.77
N CYS A 17 -3.52 5.42 25.25
CA CYS A 17 -3.64 3.97 25.27
C CYS A 17 -2.25 3.36 25.13
N SER A 18 -1.92 2.32 25.91
CA SER A 18 -0.71 1.55 25.67
C SER A 18 -0.82 0.76 24.36
N GLU A 19 0.28 0.55 23.64
CA GLU A 19 0.28 -0.24 22.41
C GLU A 19 -0.31 -1.64 22.62
N ARG A 20 0.05 -2.30 23.73
CA ARG A 20 -0.47 -3.61 24.09
C ARG A 20 -2.00 -3.62 24.29
N ASP A 21 -2.54 -2.60 24.97
CA ASP A 21 -3.98 -2.50 25.19
C ASP A 21 -4.71 -2.16 23.88
N TYR A 22 -4.10 -1.35 23.04
CA TYR A 22 -4.61 -1.10 21.69
C TYR A 22 -4.72 -2.40 20.88
N ASP A 23 -3.64 -3.18 20.80
CA ASP A 23 -3.61 -4.41 20.01
C ASP A 23 -4.59 -5.46 20.49
N LEU A 24 -4.62 -5.73 21.80
CA LEU A 24 -5.38 -6.85 22.36
C LEU A 24 -6.82 -6.48 22.71
N LYS A 25 -7.04 -5.32 23.37
CA LYS A 25 -8.35 -4.98 23.91
C LYS A 25 -9.19 -4.12 22.97
N ILE A 26 -8.53 -3.36 22.07
CA ILE A 26 -9.23 -2.48 21.14
C ILE A 26 -9.26 -3.12 19.75
N PHE A 27 -8.10 -3.24 19.07
CA PHE A 27 -8.03 -3.71 17.71
C PHE A 27 -8.61 -5.13 17.55
N SER A 28 -7.98 -6.14 18.15
CA SER A 28 -8.42 -7.53 17.98
C SER A 28 -9.83 -7.77 18.47
N THR A 29 -10.18 -7.24 19.67
CA THR A 29 -11.50 -7.46 20.25
C THR A 29 -12.59 -6.85 19.39
N LYS A 30 -12.43 -5.57 18.98
CA LYS A 30 -13.44 -4.88 18.17
C LYS A 30 -13.56 -5.48 16.76
N LEU A 31 -12.44 -5.93 16.19
CA LEU A 31 -12.46 -6.62 14.90
C LEU A 31 -13.31 -7.89 14.94
N MET A 32 -13.09 -8.74 15.96
CA MET A 32 -13.85 -9.97 16.11
C MET A 32 -15.33 -9.72 16.46
N GLU A 33 -15.65 -8.65 17.23
CA GLU A 33 -17.03 -8.23 17.46
C GLU A 33 -17.73 -7.89 16.13
N LYS A 34 -17.08 -7.12 15.25
CA LYS A 34 -17.66 -6.73 13.94
C LYS A 34 -17.80 -7.91 12.98
N VAL A 35 -16.82 -8.80 12.90
CA VAL A 35 -16.93 -10.03 12.12
C VAL A 35 -18.16 -10.83 12.52
N LYS A 36 -18.41 -10.95 13.83
CA LYS A 36 -19.58 -11.66 14.38
C LYS A 36 -20.89 -10.91 14.14
N GLU A 37 -20.90 -9.58 14.34
CA GLU A 37 -22.08 -8.73 14.18
C GLU A 37 -22.62 -8.76 12.74
N TYR A 38 -21.71 -8.74 11.76
CA TYR A 38 -22.05 -8.77 10.34
C TYR A 38 -22.10 -10.17 9.74
N ASP A 39 -21.97 -11.23 10.56
CA ASP A 39 -21.99 -12.66 10.18
C ASP A 39 -21.05 -12.98 9.00
N ILE A 40 -19.87 -12.32 8.96
CA ILE A 40 -18.88 -12.50 7.87
C ILE A 40 -18.25 -13.88 8.02
N LYS A 41 -18.27 -14.67 6.94
CA LYS A 41 -17.76 -16.05 6.92
C LYS A 41 -16.93 -16.31 5.68
N PHE A 42 -15.79 -16.94 5.88
CA PHE A 42 -14.95 -17.48 4.84
C PHE A 42 -15.51 -18.82 4.34
N ASP A 43 -15.58 -18.99 3.03
CA ASP A 43 -15.90 -20.25 2.39
C ASP A 43 -14.66 -20.79 1.67
N PRO A 44 -14.06 -21.88 2.13
CA PRO A 44 -12.85 -22.45 1.52
C PRO A 44 -13.08 -23.01 0.11
N GLU A 45 -14.32 -23.37 -0.24
CA GLU A 45 -14.67 -23.89 -1.57
C GLU A 45 -14.83 -22.77 -2.60
N THR A 46 -14.93 -21.51 -2.15
CA THR A 46 -15.14 -20.36 -3.04
C THR A 46 -14.09 -19.27 -2.76
N PRO A 47 -12.82 -19.46 -3.17
CA PRO A 47 -11.75 -18.50 -2.87
C PRO A 47 -11.89 -17.17 -3.62
N VAL A 48 -12.74 -17.09 -4.65
CA VAL A 48 -13.06 -15.85 -5.36
C VAL A 48 -14.59 -15.73 -5.46
N PRO A 49 -15.26 -15.33 -4.36
CA PRO A 49 -16.71 -15.23 -4.36
C PRO A 49 -17.20 -14.06 -5.22
N SER A 50 -18.42 -14.22 -5.77
CA SER A 50 -19.15 -13.13 -6.45
C SER A 50 -20.40 -12.74 -5.66
N ASP A 51 -20.25 -12.55 -4.36
CA ASP A 51 -21.33 -12.20 -3.44
C ASP A 51 -21.29 -10.71 -3.13
N ASN A 52 -22.19 -9.97 -3.74
CA ASN A 52 -22.32 -8.53 -3.54
C ASN A 52 -22.70 -8.15 -2.09
N SER A 53 -23.51 -8.98 -1.44
CA SER A 53 -23.96 -8.76 -0.06
C SER A 53 -22.79 -8.89 0.90
N LEU A 54 -21.99 -9.94 0.76
CA LEU A 54 -20.78 -10.14 1.55
C LEU A 54 -19.80 -8.96 1.41
N ALA A 55 -19.57 -8.49 0.18
CA ALA A 55 -18.68 -7.35 -0.06
C ALA A 55 -19.20 -6.06 0.61
N ASP A 56 -20.51 -5.80 0.53
CA ASP A 56 -21.14 -4.62 1.13
C ASP A 56 -21.16 -4.70 2.67
N ASP A 57 -21.32 -5.89 3.24
CA ASP A 57 -21.28 -6.10 4.68
C ASP A 57 -19.86 -5.99 5.25
N ILE A 58 -18.84 -6.49 4.55
CA ILE A 58 -17.43 -6.26 4.89
C ILE A 58 -17.12 -4.75 4.88
N PHE A 59 -17.65 -4.00 3.89
CA PHE A 59 -17.44 -2.55 3.83
C PHE A 59 -18.06 -1.82 5.02
N LYS A 60 -19.32 -2.15 5.39
CA LYS A 60 -20.00 -1.57 6.55
C LYS A 60 -19.29 -1.95 7.86
N ALA A 61 -18.95 -3.23 8.01
CA ALA A 61 -18.20 -3.71 9.18
C ALA A 61 -16.86 -2.96 9.34
N ALA A 62 -16.17 -2.66 8.22
CA ALA A 62 -14.93 -1.90 8.26
C ALA A 62 -15.12 -0.44 8.66
N ILE A 63 -16.22 0.22 8.27
CA ILE A 63 -16.55 1.58 8.73
C ILE A 63 -16.75 1.57 10.24
N ASP A 64 -17.62 0.69 10.75
CA ASP A 64 -17.92 0.60 12.18
C ASP A 64 -16.66 0.23 12.97
N PHE A 65 -15.89 -0.72 12.47
CA PHE A 65 -14.62 -1.11 13.07
C PHE A 65 -13.65 0.08 13.15
N TYR A 66 -13.46 0.83 12.07
CA TYR A 66 -12.52 1.96 12.07
C TYR A 66 -12.99 3.12 12.96
N CYS A 67 -14.29 3.38 13.04
CA CYS A 67 -14.88 4.31 14.02
C CYS A 67 -14.58 3.88 15.46
N ASP A 68 -14.66 2.56 15.73
CA ASP A 68 -14.42 2.00 17.07
C ASP A 68 -12.94 2.02 17.46
N VAL A 69 -12.00 1.76 16.52
CA VAL A 69 -10.57 1.61 16.85
C VAL A 69 -9.73 2.85 16.49
N GLY A 70 -9.99 3.52 15.37
CA GLY A 70 -9.18 4.62 14.85
C GLY A 70 -7.78 4.17 14.44
N THR A 71 -6.83 5.13 14.46
CA THR A 71 -5.40 4.88 14.17
C THR A 71 -4.56 5.16 15.41
N TYR A 72 -3.70 4.22 15.78
CA TYR A 72 -2.81 4.39 16.92
C TYR A 72 -1.51 5.09 16.53
N CYS A 73 -1.16 6.18 17.20
CA CYS A 73 0.11 6.87 17.03
C CYS A 73 1.11 6.39 18.09
N LYS A 74 2.20 5.73 17.64
CA LYS A 74 3.18 5.11 18.54
C LYS A 74 3.96 6.14 19.37
N ASP A 75 4.31 7.28 18.77
CA ASP A 75 5.14 8.28 19.46
C ASP A 75 4.40 9.01 20.58
N THR A 76 3.08 9.12 20.47
CA THR A 76 2.26 9.82 21.46
C THR A 76 1.46 8.87 22.35
N GLU A 77 1.46 7.58 22.04
CA GLU A 77 0.63 6.56 22.69
C GLU A 77 -0.86 6.96 22.74
N ARG A 78 -1.37 7.50 21.61
CA ARG A 78 -2.73 8.03 21.49
C ARG A 78 -3.44 7.50 20.27
N ILE A 79 -4.78 7.52 20.34
CA ILE A 79 -5.65 7.06 19.28
C ILE A 79 -6.21 8.27 18.52
N ILE A 80 -6.00 8.30 17.22
CA ILE A 80 -6.57 9.26 16.26
C ILE A 80 -7.92 8.69 15.82
N LYS A 81 -9.02 9.29 16.26
CA LYS A 81 -10.38 8.83 15.98
C LYS A 81 -11.05 9.65 14.87
N PHE A 82 -11.89 8.96 14.12
CA PHE A 82 -12.76 9.57 13.10
C PHE A 82 -14.17 9.03 13.27
N ASP A 83 -15.17 9.83 12.91
CA ASP A 83 -16.54 9.38 12.85
C ASP A 83 -16.93 8.91 11.43
N GLU A 84 -18.09 8.30 11.33
CA GLU A 84 -18.61 7.75 10.06
C GLU A 84 -18.79 8.83 8.98
N ASN A 85 -19.22 10.04 9.37
CA ASN A 85 -19.42 11.14 8.43
C ASN A 85 -18.09 11.63 7.86
N GLU A 86 -17.05 11.73 8.68
CA GLU A 86 -15.69 12.08 8.26
C GLU A 86 -15.12 11.05 7.26
N ILE A 87 -15.32 9.76 7.53
CA ILE A 87 -14.93 8.67 6.61
C ILE A 87 -15.68 8.84 5.28
N LYS A 88 -17.00 8.92 5.32
CA LYS A 88 -17.85 9.04 4.12
C LYS A 88 -17.54 10.30 3.30
N GLU A 89 -17.33 11.42 3.97
CA GLU A 89 -16.96 12.67 3.31
C GLU A 89 -15.60 12.55 2.61
N ARG A 90 -14.61 11.98 3.31
CA ARG A 90 -13.29 11.77 2.71
C ARG A 90 -13.32 10.83 1.52
N LEU A 91 -14.06 9.73 1.60
CA LEU A 91 -14.22 8.80 0.48
C LEU A 91 -14.87 9.47 -0.75
N LYS A 92 -15.83 10.38 -0.55
CA LYS A 92 -16.45 11.14 -1.65
C LYS A 92 -15.51 12.15 -2.31
N THR A 93 -14.55 12.67 -1.56
CA THR A 93 -13.62 13.72 -2.02
C THR A 93 -12.26 13.19 -2.46
N ALA A 94 -11.99 11.88 -2.27
CA ALA A 94 -10.78 11.24 -2.72
C ALA A 94 -10.63 11.34 -4.26
N PRO A 95 -9.40 11.41 -4.79
CA PRO A 95 -9.19 11.45 -6.22
C PRO A 95 -9.75 10.20 -6.91
N SER A 96 -10.50 10.41 -8.02
CA SER A 96 -10.95 9.34 -8.91
C SER A 96 -10.06 9.19 -10.16
N LYS A 97 -9.04 10.03 -10.31
CA LYS A 97 -8.07 9.98 -11.41
C LYS A 97 -6.75 10.54 -10.95
N LEU A 98 -5.66 9.85 -11.28
CA LEU A 98 -4.31 10.35 -11.10
C LEU A 98 -3.50 10.04 -12.35
N THR A 99 -2.77 11.05 -12.85
CA THR A 99 -1.90 10.90 -14.02
C THR A 99 -0.45 10.86 -13.57
N PHE A 100 0.27 9.87 -14.04
CA PHE A 100 1.68 9.66 -13.74
C PHE A 100 2.50 9.54 -15.02
N GLY A 101 3.83 9.78 -14.92
CA GLY A 101 4.74 9.68 -16.04
C GLY A 101 4.72 10.89 -16.97
N GLU A 102 5.52 10.82 -18.03
CA GLU A 102 5.72 11.91 -18.98
C GLU A 102 5.78 11.40 -20.42
N GLY A 103 5.38 12.26 -21.36
CA GLY A 103 5.45 11.98 -22.80
C GLY A 103 4.68 10.71 -23.20
N ALA A 104 5.32 9.82 -23.93
CA ALA A 104 4.74 8.56 -24.40
C ALA A 104 4.49 7.54 -23.27
N ASP A 105 5.11 7.73 -22.11
CA ASP A 105 4.98 6.87 -20.93
C ASP A 105 3.95 7.38 -19.91
N ALA A 106 3.29 8.50 -20.21
CA ALA A 106 2.25 9.03 -19.34
C ALA A 106 1.00 8.14 -19.36
N GLY A 107 0.43 7.90 -18.19
CA GLY A 107 -0.80 7.11 -18.04
C GLY A 107 -1.70 7.67 -16.95
N THR A 108 -2.99 7.36 -17.03
CA THR A 108 -3.99 7.77 -16.02
C THR A 108 -4.54 6.56 -15.31
N MET A 109 -4.33 6.51 -14.01
CA MET A 109 -4.96 5.51 -13.12
C MET A 109 -6.40 5.92 -12.86
N VAL A 110 -7.32 4.97 -12.99
CA VAL A 110 -8.77 5.15 -12.77
C VAL A 110 -9.30 4.03 -11.89
N PRO A 111 -10.41 4.22 -11.16
CA PRO A 111 -11.03 3.16 -10.39
C PRO A 111 -11.57 2.07 -11.32
N ARG A 112 -11.58 0.85 -10.82
CA ARG A 112 -12.14 -0.30 -11.51
C ARG A 112 -13.33 -0.87 -10.75
N LYS A 113 -14.12 -1.68 -11.43
CA LYS A 113 -15.25 -2.44 -10.87
C LYS A 113 -15.02 -3.93 -11.14
N PRO A 114 -15.65 -4.84 -10.40
CA PRO A 114 -15.72 -6.24 -10.81
C PRO A 114 -16.24 -6.34 -12.24
N GLU A 115 -15.65 -7.23 -13.05
CA GLU A 115 -16.04 -7.44 -14.46
C GLU A 115 -15.84 -6.22 -15.39
N ASP A 116 -15.14 -5.19 -14.94
CA ASP A 116 -14.86 -3.99 -15.72
C ASP A 116 -13.92 -4.31 -16.90
N LYS A 117 -14.20 -3.73 -18.06
CA LYS A 117 -13.34 -3.80 -19.25
C LYS A 117 -12.15 -2.85 -19.19
N THR A 118 -12.12 -1.93 -18.24
CA THR A 118 -10.98 -1.03 -18.01
C THR A 118 -9.73 -1.86 -17.70
N LEU A 119 -8.67 -1.64 -18.45
CA LEU A 119 -7.40 -2.33 -18.20
C LEU A 119 -6.88 -1.98 -16.81
N PRO A 120 -6.37 -2.96 -16.06
CA PRO A 120 -5.75 -2.68 -14.77
C PRO A 120 -4.48 -1.85 -14.95
N TRP A 121 -4.20 -0.94 -14.01
CA TRP A 121 -2.88 -0.33 -13.90
C TRP A 121 -1.88 -1.42 -13.51
N CYS A 122 -0.84 -1.55 -14.32
CA CYS A 122 0.20 -2.54 -14.09
C CYS A 122 1.43 -1.85 -13.49
N PHE A 123 1.62 -2.04 -12.19
CA PHE A 123 2.76 -1.55 -11.43
C PHE A 123 3.79 -2.67 -11.34
N CYS A 124 4.90 -2.55 -12.05
CA CYS A 124 5.91 -3.60 -12.18
C CYS A 124 7.16 -3.28 -11.39
N GLY A 125 7.84 -4.31 -10.88
CA GLY A 125 9.15 -4.10 -10.30
C GLY A 125 9.50 -5.07 -9.17
N ALA A 126 10.69 -4.88 -8.61
CA ALA A 126 11.24 -5.67 -7.53
C ALA A 126 11.13 -4.93 -6.19
N GLY A 127 9.95 -4.37 -5.88
CA GLY A 127 9.71 -3.63 -4.63
C GLY A 127 10.05 -4.47 -3.40
N GLY A 128 10.81 -3.88 -2.47
CA GLY A 128 11.25 -4.58 -1.26
C GLY A 128 12.39 -5.58 -1.43
N VAL A 129 12.78 -5.94 -2.66
CA VAL A 129 13.93 -6.84 -2.89
C VAL A 129 15.23 -6.12 -2.59
N ALA A 130 15.95 -6.62 -1.57
CA ALA A 130 17.21 -6.06 -1.13
C ALA A 130 18.37 -6.48 -2.04
N VAL A 131 19.06 -5.53 -2.67
CA VAL A 131 20.22 -5.77 -3.52
C VAL A 131 21.46 -5.04 -3.00
N SER A 132 22.63 -5.69 -3.11
CA SER A 132 23.90 -5.11 -2.67
C SER A 132 24.78 -4.61 -3.81
N SER A 133 24.32 -4.73 -5.06
CA SER A 133 25.03 -4.37 -6.26
C SER A 133 24.21 -3.37 -7.09
N GLU A 134 24.80 -2.22 -7.41
CA GLU A 134 24.21 -1.23 -8.30
C GLU A 134 24.00 -1.78 -9.72
N HIS A 135 24.83 -2.71 -10.14
CA HIS A 135 24.67 -3.40 -11.43
C HIS A 135 23.38 -4.25 -11.44
N VAL A 136 23.16 -5.05 -10.41
CA VAL A 136 21.95 -5.87 -10.28
C VAL A 136 20.71 -4.96 -10.15
N PHE A 137 20.77 -3.90 -9.33
CA PHE A 137 19.73 -2.90 -9.21
C PHE A 137 19.31 -2.35 -10.59
N SER A 138 20.31 -1.85 -11.35
CA SER A 138 20.07 -1.25 -12.66
C SER A 138 19.48 -2.25 -13.67
N LYS A 139 19.96 -3.49 -13.67
CA LYS A 139 19.44 -4.55 -14.55
C LYS A 139 18.02 -4.96 -14.22
N LEU A 140 17.65 -5.04 -12.95
CA LEU A 140 16.28 -5.30 -12.55
C LEU A 140 15.33 -4.20 -13.04
N VAL A 141 15.63 -2.94 -12.74
CA VAL A 141 14.82 -1.80 -13.16
C VAL A 141 14.71 -1.74 -14.70
N GLU A 142 15.83 -1.90 -15.43
CA GLU A 142 15.86 -1.88 -16.89
C GLU A 142 14.95 -2.98 -17.49
N ASN A 143 15.01 -4.21 -16.95
CA ASN A 143 14.22 -5.32 -17.47
C ASN A 143 12.73 -5.16 -17.19
N TYR A 144 12.34 -4.75 -15.98
CA TYR A 144 10.94 -4.46 -15.68
C TYR A 144 10.39 -3.32 -16.53
N ALA A 145 11.18 -2.27 -16.77
CA ALA A 145 10.77 -1.14 -17.60
C ALA A 145 10.55 -1.53 -19.09
N ARG A 146 11.18 -2.60 -19.58
CA ARG A 146 10.98 -3.12 -20.94
C ARG A 146 9.68 -3.91 -21.11
N ILE A 147 8.99 -4.26 -20.03
CA ILE A 147 7.70 -4.93 -20.10
C ILE A 147 6.68 -3.95 -20.69
N SER A 148 6.11 -4.29 -21.84
CA SER A 148 5.25 -3.37 -22.61
C SER A 148 3.98 -2.93 -21.89
N ILE A 149 3.42 -3.78 -21.04
CA ILE A 149 2.22 -3.48 -20.25
C ILE A 149 2.50 -2.71 -18.96
N ALA A 150 3.78 -2.51 -18.58
CA ALA A 150 4.11 -1.75 -17.37
C ALA A 150 3.68 -0.28 -17.51
N ASN A 151 2.79 0.17 -16.64
CA ASN A 151 2.38 1.57 -16.53
C ASN A 151 3.28 2.36 -15.57
N SER A 152 3.95 1.67 -14.66
CA SER A 152 4.86 2.24 -13.67
C SER A 152 5.83 1.19 -13.15
N ILE A 153 6.88 1.64 -12.48
CA ILE A 153 7.82 0.73 -11.83
C ILE A 153 8.03 1.07 -10.36
N THR A 154 8.42 0.06 -9.57
CA THR A 154 9.11 0.23 -8.29
C THR A 154 10.58 -0.17 -8.43
N THR A 155 11.44 0.45 -7.63
CA THR A 155 12.85 0.05 -7.59
C THR A 155 13.10 -1.01 -6.53
N PRO A 156 14.12 -1.88 -6.70
CA PRO A 156 14.62 -2.68 -5.58
C PRO A 156 15.21 -1.77 -4.51
N ALA A 157 15.45 -2.31 -3.32
CA ALA A 157 16.07 -1.60 -2.21
C ALA A 157 17.60 -1.76 -2.25
N LEU A 158 18.34 -0.68 -2.50
CA LEU A 158 19.81 -0.70 -2.48
C LEU A 158 20.33 -0.81 -1.05
N THR A 159 21.16 -1.83 -0.75
CA THR A 159 21.69 -2.07 0.61
C THR A 159 23.06 -1.48 0.86
N LYS A 160 23.79 -1.08 -0.19
CA LYS A 160 25.14 -0.53 -0.12
C LYS A 160 25.35 0.59 -1.13
N VAL A 161 26.15 1.57 -0.76
CA VAL A 161 26.69 2.60 -1.65
C VAL A 161 28.23 2.47 -1.62
N ASN A 162 28.86 2.31 -2.78
CA ASN A 162 30.32 2.10 -2.89
C ASN A 162 30.85 1.02 -1.94
N GLY A 163 30.12 -0.09 -1.80
CA GLY A 163 30.48 -1.22 -0.93
C GLY A 163 30.18 -1.03 0.56
N ILE A 164 29.82 0.19 1.00
CA ILE A 164 29.51 0.49 2.39
C ILE A 164 28.00 0.28 2.63
N ARG A 165 27.67 -0.47 3.70
CA ARG A 165 26.29 -0.78 4.04
C ARG A 165 25.52 0.49 4.45
N ILE A 166 24.35 0.69 3.86
CA ILE A 166 23.39 1.74 4.28
C ILE A 166 22.86 1.38 5.67
N ARG A 167 22.92 2.34 6.59
CA ARG A 167 22.35 2.22 7.92
C ARG A 167 21.34 3.35 8.13
N PRO A 168 20.18 3.07 8.72
CA PRO A 168 19.23 4.12 9.12
C PRO A 168 19.91 5.16 10.02
N GLU A 169 19.44 6.39 9.94
CA GLU A 169 19.92 7.55 10.73
C GLU A 169 21.39 7.91 10.50
N SER A 170 21.99 7.42 9.41
CA SER A 170 23.35 7.75 9.02
C SER A 170 23.39 8.56 7.72
N PRO A 171 24.48 9.30 7.40
CA PRO A 171 24.62 9.97 6.11
C PRO A 171 24.49 9.05 4.91
N LEU A 172 24.73 7.74 5.07
CA LEU A 172 24.59 6.75 4.00
C LEU A 172 23.12 6.49 3.65
N GLU A 173 22.18 6.78 4.53
CA GLU A 173 20.75 6.76 4.23
C GLU A 173 20.40 7.78 3.14
N ILE A 174 20.87 9.03 3.30
CA ILE A 174 20.71 10.11 2.32
C ILE A 174 21.36 9.73 0.98
N LEU A 175 22.64 9.32 1.02
CA LEU A 175 23.35 8.93 -0.19
C LEU A 175 22.72 7.73 -0.88
N GLY A 176 22.20 6.77 -0.13
CA GLY A 176 21.47 5.61 -0.64
C GLY A 176 20.18 5.99 -1.36
N ALA A 177 19.39 6.88 -0.78
CA ALA A 177 18.16 7.39 -1.38
C ALA A 177 18.44 8.11 -2.70
N ILE A 178 19.39 9.03 -2.71
CA ILE A 178 19.83 9.74 -3.93
C ILE A 178 20.31 8.75 -4.99
N ARG A 179 21.17 7.81 -4.59
CA ARG A 179 21.75 6.82 -5.53
C ARG A 179 20.68 5.93 -6.15
N THR A 180 19.68 5.53 -5.38
CA THR A 180 18.53 4.74 -5.84
C THR A 180 17.76 5.47 -6.94
N VAL A 181 17.47 6.76 -6.76
CA VAL A 181 16.76 7.58 -7.74
C VAL A 181 17.57 7.74 -9.03
N VAL A 182 18.85 8.11 -8.91
CA VAL A 182 19.75 8.31 -10.06
C VAL A 182 19.86 7.02 -10.89
N LEU A 183 20.15 5.90 -10.26
CA LEU A 183 20.26 4.59 -10.93
C LEU A 183 18.93 4.17 -11.56
N GLY A 184 17.81 4.42 -10.91
CA GLY A 184 16.47 4.16 -11.44
C GLY A 184 16.24 4.92 -12.74
N ARG A 185 16.48 6.24 -12.76
CA ARG A 185 16.32 7.08 -13.96
C ARG A 185 17.27 6.69 -15.09
N GLU A 186 18.51 6.36 -14.77
CA GLU A 186 19.46 5.87 -15.78
C GLU A 186 19.00 4.56 -16.41
N ALA A 187 18.46 3.64 -15.60
CA ALA A 187 17.94 2.37 -16.09
C ALA A 187 16.71 2.55 -17.00
N LEU A 188 15.80 3.47 -16.65
CA LEU A 188 14.65 3.81 -17.51
C LEU A 188 15.08 4.40 -18.85
N ARG A 189 16.10 5.26 -18.88
CA ARG A 189 16.66 5.78 -20.14
C ARG A 189 17.23 4.65 -21.00
N ARG A 190 17.99 3.71 -20.42
CA ARG A 190 18.53 2.54 -21.13
C ARG A 190 17.45 1.59 -21.63
N ALA A 191 16.33 1.48 -20.91
CA ALA A 191 15.17 0.71 -21.34
C ALA A 191 14.39 1.36 -22.50
N GLY A 192 14.67 2.61 -22.86
CA GLY A 192 13.90 3.37 -23.84
C GLY A 192 12.59 3.93 -23.30
N ARG A 193 12.41 3.95 -21.97
CA ARG A 193 11.21 4.40 -21.27
C ARG A 193 11.52 5.57 -20.29
N PRO A 194 12.09 6.69 -20.77
CA PRO A 194 12.55 7.76 -19.88
C PRO A 194 11.42 8.47 -19.13
N GLY A 195 10.20 8.42 -19.66
CA GLY A 195 9.00 9.02 -19.07
C GLY A 195 8.25 8.11 -18.09
N LEU A 196 8.63 6.82 -17.99
CA LEU A 196 7.93 5.87 -17.12
C LEU A 196 8.01 6.32 -15.65
N PRO A 197 6.88 6.38 -14.91
CA PRO A 197 6.89 6.87 -13.55
C PRO A 197 7.51 5.85 -12.59
N ILE A 198 8.25 6.36 -11.60
CA ILE A 198 8.76 5.61 -10.47
C ILE A 198 7.76 5.79 -9.33
N MET A 199 7.06 4.72 -8.96
CA MET A 199 5.99 4.78 -7.96
C MET A 199 6.51 4.64 -6.52
N ASN A 200 7.69 4.03 -6.37
CA ASN A 200 8.39 3.95 -5.10
C ASN A 200 9.90 3.86 -5.37
N SER A 201 10.67 4.76 -4.80
CA SER A 201 12.12 4.83 -5.00
C SER A 201 12.83 5.20 -3.70
N ILE A 202 12.89 4.24 -2.81
CA ILE A 202 13.54 4.42 -1.51
C ILE A 202 14.53 3.27 -1.31
N SER A 203 15.67 3.58 -0.72
CA SER A 203 16.68 2.57 -0.35
C SER A 203 16.21 1.73 0.85
N THR A 204 17.07 0.85 1.35
CA THR A 204 16.78 0.02 2.54
C THR A 204 16.54 0.82 3.83
N ALA A 205 16.90 2.10 3.86
CA ALA A 205 16.54 3.01 4.93
C ALA A 205 15.32 3.82 4.48
N ASP A 206 14.14 3.32 4.78
CA ASP A 206 12.86 3.91 4.41
C ASP A 206 12.39 4.89 5.51
N SER A 207 12.89 6.11 5.47
CA SER A 207 12.58 7.18 6.43
C SER A 207 12.17 8.49 5.77
N ALA A 208 11.66 9.43 6.55
CA ALA A 208 11.34 10.78 6.08
C ALA A 208 12.59 11.50 5.54
N ILE A 209 13.76 11.29 6.15
CA ILE A 209 15.02 11.89 5.69
C ILE A 209 15.42 11.33 4.32
N ALA A 210 15.30 10.02 4.13
CA ALA A 210 15.57 9.38 2.84
C ALA A 210 14.62 9.90 1.75
N LEU A 211 13.34 10.03 2.08
CA LEU A 211 12.35 10.59 1.15
C LEU A 211 12.72 12.01 0.74
N ILE A 212 12.97 12.90 1.72
CA ILE A 212 13.32 14.31 1.46
C ILE A 212 14.58 14.40 0.58
N ALA A 213 15.60 13.58 0.85
CA ALA A 213 16.81 13.55 0.03
C ALA A 213 16.53 13.12 -1.42
N GLY A 214 15.66 12.13 -1.62
CA GLY A 214 15.27 11.65 -2.94
C GLY A 214 14.42 12.64 -3.76
N LEU A 215 13.71 13.56 -3.08
CA LEU A 215 12.82 14.54 -3.72
C LEU A 215 13.54 15.68 -4.45
N HIS A 216 14.84 15.84 -4.31
CA HIS A 216 15.55 16.92 -4.95
C HIS A 216 15.49 16.79 -6.48
N PRO A 217 15.05 17.82 -7.23
CA PRO A 217 14.82 17.73 -8.67
C PRO A 217 16.02 17.27 -9.49
N GLU A 218 17.24 17.61 -9.06
CA GLU A 218 18.48 17.22 -9.74
C GLU A 218 18.73 15.70 -9.72
N PHE A 219 18.15 14.96 -8.77
CA PHE A 219 18.34 13.52 -8.67
C PHE A 219 17.36 12.72 -9.53
N GLY A 220 16.27 13.33 -10.01
CA GLY A 220 15.43 12.79 -11.05
C GLY A 220 14.09 12.21 -10.59
N LEU A 221 13.69 12.33 -9.31
CA LEU A 221 12.29 12.17 -8.94
C LEU A 221 11.50 13.39 -9.42
N ARG A 222 10.28 13.15 -9.91
CA ARG A 222 9.46 14.15 -10.60
C ARG A 222 8.12 14.29 -9.90
N PRO A 223 7.43 15.44 -10.05
CA PRO A 223 6.05 15.57 -9.58
C PRO A 223 5.07 14.57 -10.22
N THR A 224 5.45 14.00 -11.37
CA THR A 224 4.70 12.97 -12.12
C THR A 224 5.06 11.54 -11.70
N ASP A 225 5.97 11.36 -10.75
CA ASP A 225 6.21 10.11 -10.04
C ASP A 225 5.24 9.97 -8.88
N ASN A 226 5.37 8.92 -8.07
CA ASN A 226 4.61 8.75 -6.86
C ASN A 226 5.51 8.53 -5.64
N TYR A 227 4.92 8.75 -4.47
CA TYR A 227 5.60 8.65 -3.19
C TYR A 227 4.74 7.85 -2.23
N MET A 228 5.30 6.73 -1.76
CA MET A 228 4.56 5.75 -0.97
C MET A 228 4.83 5.92 0.52
N VAL A 229 3.78 5.88 1.30
CA VAL A 229 3.82 5.80 2.76
C VAL A 229 3.39 4.39 3.16
N ALA A 230 4.35 3.56 3.57
CA ALA A 230 4.07 2.22 4.08
C ALA A 230 3.61 2.32 5.55
N THR A 231 2.39 1.86 5.83
CA THR A 231 1.82 1.93 7.18
C THR A 231 2.40 0.85 8.10
N LEU A 232 2.27 1.03 9.40
CA LEU A 232 2.54 -0.01 10.37
C LEU A 232 1.35 -0.97 10.49
N ALA A 233 1.63 -2.20 10.97
CA ALA A 233 0.58 -3.18 11.23
C ALA A 233 -0.43 -2.67 12.29
N GLU A 234 -1.63 -3.27 12.31
CA GLU A 234 -2.73 -2.99 13.23
C GLU A 234 -3.20 -1.52 13.22
N LEU A 235 -3.32 -0.89 12.02
CA LEU A 235 -3.76 0.50 11.85
C LEU A 235 -2.93 1.50 12.67
N LYS A 236 -1.62 1.30 12.72
CA LYS A 236 -0.69 2.15 13.47
C LYS A 236 0.06 3.13 12.57
N THR A 237 0.45 4.25 13.15
CA THR A 237 1.33 5.26 12.55
C THR A 237 2.40 5.71 13.54
N ASN A 238 3.36 6.47 13.05
CA ASN A 238 4.37 7.15 13.86
C ASN A 238 4.72 8.51 13.24
N PHE A 239 5.52 9.31 13.92
CA PHE A 239 5.91 10.63 13.42
C PHE A 239 6.74 10.57 12.15
N ASP A 240 7.54 9.54 11.92
CA ASP A 240 8.29 9.41 10.66
C ASP A 240 7.33 9.30 9.45
N LEU A 241 6.30 8.46 9.55
CA LEU A 241 5.28 8.33 8.51
C LEU A 241 4.45 9.61 8.32
N LEU A 242 4.10 10.27 9.41
CA LEU A 242 3.40 11.56 9.37
C LEU A 242 4.29 12.66 8.77
N ASN A 243 5.60 12.67 9.06
CA ASN A 243 6.56 13.60 8.45
C ASN A 243 6.67 13.39 6.93
N ARG A 244 6.64 12.14 6.45
CA ARG A 244 6.60 11.85 5.02
C ARG A 244 5.33 12.43 4.38
N ALA A 245 4.18 12.14 4.95
CA ALA A 245 2.90 12.65 4.45
C ALA A 245 2.87 14.19 4.46
N CYS A 246 3.31 14.81 5.55
CA CYS A 246 3.42 16.27 5.67
C CYS A 246 4.32 16.87 4.59
N THR A 247 5.50 16.29 4.36
CA THR A 247 6.44 16.75 3.32
C THR A 247 5.80 16.69 1.94
N LEU A 248 5.17 15.56 1.60
CA LEU A 248 4.55 15.36 0.30
C LEU A 248 3.37 16.32 0.08
N MET A 249 2.52 16.51 1.08
CA MET A 249 1.41 17.47 1.03
C MET A 249 1.91 18.91 0.89
N SER A 250 2.95 19.29 1.63
CA SER A 250 3.54 20.63 1.56
C SER A 250 4.14 20.97 0.20
N LEU A 251 4.58 19.96 -0.53
CA LEU A 251 5.11 20.05 -1.89
C LEU A 251 4.05 19.79 -2.98
N ASN A 252 2.79 19.54 -2.58
CA ASN A 252 1.69 19.18 -3.47
C ASN A 252 2.03 17.97 -4.38
N LEU A 253 2.65 16.96 -3.80
CA LEU A 253 3.05 15.73 -4.50
C LEU A 253 2.02 14.61 -4.24
N PRO A 254 1.83 13.67 -5.20
CA PRO A 254 0.90 12.57 -5.05
C PRO A 254 1.38 11.59 -3.98
N ILE A 255 0.49 11.19 -3.10
CA ILE A 255 0.75 10.25 -2.01
C ILE A 255 0.02 8.95 -2.29
N SER A 256 0.68 7.82 -2.09
CA SER A 256 0.05 6.52 -1.95
C SER A 256 0.26 5.94 -0.56
N ALA A 257 -0.64 5.07 -0.15
CA ALA A 257 -0.50 4.35 1.12
C ALA A 257 -0.44 2.84 0.86
N LEU A 258 0.53 2.18 1.52
CA LEU A 258 0.80 0.75 1.42
C LEU A 258 0.42 0.07 2.72
N TYR A 259 -0.36 -1.02 2.65
CA TYR A 259 -0.90 -1.73 3.81
C TYR A 259 -0.57 -3.21 3.78
N GLY A 260 -0.08 -3.74 4.89
CA GLY A 260 0.19 -5.16 5.08
C GLY A 260 -0.57 -5.74 6.28
N PRO A 261 -1.91 -5.89 6.23
CA PRO A 261 -2.61 -6.59 7.31
C PRO A 261 -2.15 -8.03 7.42
N ILE A 262 -2.00 -8.51 8.66
CA ILE A 262 -1.35 -9.79 8.95
C ILE A 262 -2.41 -10.85 9.27
N TYR A 263 -2.69 -11.72 8.31
CA TYR A 263 -3.51 -12.92 8.49
C TYR A 263 -2.83 -13.90 9.45
N GLY A 264 -3.58 -14.33 10.46
CA GLY A 264 -3.05 -15.17 11.53
C GLY A 264 -2.31 -14.42 12.64
N GLY A 265 -2.24 -13.07 12.53
CA GLY A 265 -1.78 -12.16 13.59
C GLY A 265 -2.97 -11.58 14.38
N TYR A 266 -2.88 -10.30 14.75
CA TYR A 266 -3.98 -9.61 15.47
C TYR A 266 -5.23 -9.41 14.62
N CYS A 267 -5.15 -9.54 13.30
CA CYS A 267 -6.32 -9.58 12.41
C CYS A 267 -7.13 -10.88 12.53
N GLY A 268 -6.61 -11.92 13.20
CA GLY A 268 -7.27 -13.20 13.33
C GLY A 268 -7.37 -13.99 12.03
N GLY A 269 -8.56 -14.52 11.75
CA GLY A 269 -8.86 -15.30 10.54
C GLY A 269 -9.01 -14.48 9.26
N PRO A 270 -9.40 -15.14 8.15
CA PRO A 270 -9.61 -14.46 6.85
C PRO A 270 -10.65 -13.34 6.95
N GLU A 271 -11.72 -13.54 7.71
CA GLU A 271 -12.83 -12.59 7.87
C GLU A 271 -12.33 -11.28 8.48
N GLY A 272 -11.63 -11.36 9.62
CA GLY A 272 -11.06 -10.19 10.28
C GLY A 272 -10.00 -9.51 9.43
N THR A 273 -9.18 -10.28 8.72
CA THR A 273 -8.17 -9.71 7.82
C THR A 273 -8.81 -8.94 6.66
N ALA A 274 -9.91 -9.42 6.10
CA ALA A 274 -10.66 -8.72 5.05
C ALA A 274 -11.23 -7.39 5.55
N VAL A 275 -11.91 -7.38 6.70
CA VAL A 275 -12.45 -6.17 7.33
C VAL A 275 -11.33 -5.16 7.64
N ALA A 276 -10.23 -5.63 8.25
CA ALA A 276 -9.07 -4.78 8.55
C ALA A 276 -8.45 -4.19 7.26
N THR A 277 -8.35 -4.99 6.18
CA THR A 277 -7.82 -4.50 4.90
C THR A 277 -8.63 -3.34 4.35
N VAL A 278 -9.97 -3.41 4.41
CA VAL A 278 -10.84 -2.30 4.02
C VAL A 278 -10.63 -1.08 4.93
N ALA A 279 -10.54 -1.28 6.25
CA ALA A 279 -10.31 -0.20 7.22
C ALA A 279 -8.97 0.53 6.99
N TYR A 280 -7.93 -0.17 6.52
CA TYR A 280 -6.67 0.46 6.14
C TYR A 280 -6.82 1.46 4.99
N HIS A 281 -7.76 1.25 4.05
CA HIS A 281 -8.03 2.24 3.00
C HIS A 281 -8.60 3.53 3.58
N PHE A 282 -9.41 3.44 4.64
CA PHE A 282 -9.90 4.63 5.35
C PHE A 282 -8.76 5.35 6.09
N MET A 283 -7.89 4.60 6.77
CA MET A 283 -6.68 5.17 7.38
C MET A 283 -5.82 5.89 6.33
N GLY A 284 -5.54 5.26 5.20
CA GLY A 284 -4.75 5.87 4.14
C GLY A 284 -5.36 7.15 3.60
N ALA A 285 -6.67 7.15 3.36
CA ALA A 285 -7.40 8.32 2.88
C ALA A 285 -7.43 9.45 3.91
N LEU A 286 -7.65 9.15 5.19
CA LEU A 286 -7.82 10.16 6.26
C LEU A 286 -6.49 10.62 6.85
N VAL A 287 -5.62 9.70 7.26
CA VAL A 287 -4.39 10.03 8.00
C VAL A 287 -3.31 10.54 7.06
N TYR A 288 -3.10 9.88 5.92
CA TYR A 288 -2.06 10.25 4.96
C TYR A 288 -2.59 11.03 3.75
N GLN A 289 -3.89 11.22 3.66
CA GLN A 289 -4.56 11.86 2.51
C GLN A 289 -4.15 11.24 1.16
N ALA A 290 -3.93 9.93 1.16
CA ALA A 290 -3.49 9.19 0.00
C ALA A 290 -4.48 9.30 -1.16
N GLY A 291 -3.94 9.45 -2.36
CA GLY A 291 -4.69 9.50 -3.60
C GLY A 291 -4.92 8.12 -4.21
N TRP A 292 -4.07 7.14 -3.90
CA TRP A 292 -4.25 5.75 -4.27
C TRP A 292 -3.68 4.79 -3.21
N HIS A 293 -4.07 3.53 -3.27
CA HIS A 293 -3.93 2.57 -2.19
C HIS A 293 -3.41 1.24 -2.69
N LEU A 294 -2.45 0.66 -1.98
CA LEU A 294 -1.85 -0.63 -2.28
C LEU A 294 -1.95 -1.55 -1.07
N ALA A 295 -2.65 -2.67 -1.21
CA ALA A 295 -2.84 -3.62 -0.13
C ALA A 295 -2.17 -4.97 -0.43
N PHE A 296 -1.54 -5.56 0.59
CA PHE A 296 -0.90 -6.88 0.50
C PHE A 296 -1.16 -7.69 1.79
N PRO A 297 -2.36 -8.18 2.02
CA PRO A 297 -2.60 -9.10 3.13
C PRO A 297 -1.62 -10.27 3.07
N ILE A 298 -0.92 -10.56 4.17
CA ILE A 298 0.10 -11.60 4.19
C ILE A 298 -0.11 -12.57 5.36
N HIS A 299 0.28 -13.82 5.17
CA HIS A 299 0.25 -14.82 6.21
C HIS A 299 1.39 -14.62 7.21
N VAL A 300 1.08 -14.58 8.52
CA VAL A 300 2.04 -14.33 9.61
C VAL A 300 3.25 -15.28 9.60
N LYS A 301 3.06 -16.52 9.18
CA LYS A 301 4.11 -17.56 9.19
C LYS A 301 4.86 -17.66 7.87
N TYR A 302 4.15 -17.56 6.75
CA TYR A 302 4.73 -17.84 5.42
C TYR A 302 5.18 -16.59 4.68
N ILE A 303 4.79 -15.41 5.17
CA ILE A 303 5.08 -14.12 4.54
C ILE A 303 4.68 -14.13 3.05
N ALA A 304 3.55 -14.72 2.75
CA ALA A 304 3.02 -14.90 1.41
C ALA A 304 1.56 -14.48 1.36
N SER A 305 1.10 -14.07 0.19
CA SER A 305 -0.28 -13.70 -0.10
C SER A 305 -1.03 -14.79 -0.88
N SER A 306 -0.41 -15.94 -1.07
CA SER A 306 -0.98 -17.11 -1.73
C SER A 306 -1.66 -18.04 -0.72
N GLY A 307 -2.61 -18.82 -1.20
CA GLY A 307 -3.45 -19.71 -0.39
C GLY A 307 -4.92 -19.33 -0.49
N PRO A 308 -5.85 -20.28 -0.32
CA PRO A 308 -7.29 -20.05 -0.48
C PRO A 308 -7.81 -18.88 0.35
N GLU A 309 -7.40 -18.79 1.63
CA GLU A 309 -7.80 -17.73 2.54
C GLU A 309 -7.35 -16.36 2.05
N LEU A 310 -6.12 -16.25 1.57
CA LEU A 310 -5.56 -14.98 1.10
C LEU A 310 -6.10 -14.57 -0.27
N LEU A 311 -6.42 -15.52 -1.15
CA LEU A 311 -7.14 -15.25 -2.39
C LEU A 311 -8.55 -14.73 -2.10
N TRP A 312 -9.24 -15.34 -1.12
CA TRP A 312 -10.54 -14.87 -0.67
C TRP A 312 -10.45 -13.47 -0.08
N ILE A 313 -9.50 -13.21 0.82
CA ILE A 313 -9.27 -11.87 1.39
C ILE A 313 -9.05 -10.85 0.27
N ALA A 314 -8.17 -11.17 -0.70
CA ALA A 314 -7.87 -10.30 -1.83
C ALA A 314 -9.13 -9.98 -2.66
N SER A 315 -9.95 -10.99 -2.92
CA SER A 315 -11.20 -10.84 -3.67
C SER A 315 -12.22 -9.99 -2.92
N VAL A 316 -12.53 -10.32 -1.66
CA VAL A 316 -13.65 -9.67 -0.97
C VAL A 316 -13.36 -8.23 -0.57
N TYR A 317 -12.11 -7.91 -0.16
CA TYR A 317 -11.77 -6.52 0.12
C TYR A 317 -11.76 -5.67 -1.17
N ALA A 318 -11.26 -6.25 -2.27
CA ALA A 318 -11.25 -5.58 -3.57
C ALA A 318 -12.69 -5.26 -4.03
N GLN A 319 -13.60 -6.22 -3.92
CA GLN A 319 -15.02 -6.01 -4.20
C GLN A 319 -15.64 -4.97 -3.26
N ALA A 320 -15.36 -5.05 -1.94
CA ALA A 320 -15.86 -4.09 -0.96
C ALA A 320 -15.44 -2.64 -1.30
N ILE A 321 -14.17 -2.42 -1.63
CA ILE A 321 -13.65 -1.09 -2.01
C ILE A 321 -14.20 -0.65 -3.37
N SER A 322 -14.12 -1.50 -4.39
CA SER A 322 -14.49 -1.12 -5.76
C SER A 322 -15.99 -0.89 -5.94
N ARG A 323 -16.84 -1.59 -5.20
CA ARG A 323 -18.29 -1.41 -5.23
C ARG A 323 -18.76 -0.15 -4.51
N ASN A 324 -18.18 0.12 -3.34
CA ASN A 324 -18.68 1.14 -2.41
C ASN A 324 -17.92 2.48 -2.51
N THR A 325 -16.82 2.53 -3.27
CA THR A 325 -15.99 3.73 -3.42
C THR A 325 -15.55 3.93 -4.87
N HIS A 326 -14.87 5.05 -5.09
CA HIS A 326 -14.09 5.31 -6.32
C HIS A 326 -12.59 5.41 -6.03
N LEU A 327 -12.12 4.82 -4.94
CA LEU A 327 -10.71 4.81 -4.60
C LEU A 327 -9.90 4.08 -5.67
N LEU A 328 -8.71 4.58 -5.92
CA LEU A 328 -7.73 3.95 -6.79
C LEU A 328 -6.99 2.89 -5.99
N ALA A 329 -7.40 1.63 -6.13
CA ALA A 329 -6.88 0.52 -5.32
C ALA A 329 -6.11 -0.48 -6.17
N LEU A 330 -4.98 -0.95 -5.62
CA LEU A 330 -4.12 -1.98 -6.19
C LEU A 330 -3.92 -3.10 -5.16
N TYR A 331 -3.66 -4.28 -5.69
CA TYR A 331 -3.22 -5.43 -4.92
C TYR A 331 -1.74 -5.73 -5.20
N TYR A 332 -0.97 -6.00 -4.15
CA TYR A 332 0.41 -6.45 -4.25
C TYR A 332 0.53 -7.89 -3.80
N ASN A 333 1.19 -8.71 -4.59
CA ASN A 333 1.32 -10.14 -4.35
C ASN A 333 2.70 -10.52 -3.79
N TYR A 334 2.66 -11.45 -2.83
CA TYR A 334 3.86 -12.15 -2.34
C TYR A 334 3.69 -13.64 -2.57
N THR A 335 4.63 -14.28 -3.25
CA THR A 335 4.64 -15.72 -3.46
C THR A 335 5.36 -16.44 -2.33
N ALA A 336 4.88 -17.62 -1.94
CA ALA A 336 5.59 -18.53 -1.06
C ALA A 336 6.71 -19.28 -1.80
N ALA A 337 6.47 -19.58 -3.07
CA ALA A 337 7.44 -20.22 -3.94
C ALA A 337 8.52 -19.25 -4.41
N GLY A 338 9.74 -19.74 -4.52
CA GLY A 338 10.89 -18.96 -4.97
C GLY A 338 10.83 -18.61 -6.46
N PRO A 339 11.56 -17.58 -6.91
CA PRO A 339 11.64 -17.19 -8.31
C PRO A 339 12.17 -18.33 -9.17
N CYS A 340 11.83 -18.32 -10.46
CA CYS A 340 12.18 -19.35 -11.44
C CYS A 340 11.61 -20.74 -11.16
N THR A 341 10.54 -20.84 -10.37
CA THR A 341 9.77 -22.08 -10.19
C THR A 341 8.42 -21.95 -10.87
N GLU A 342 7.86 -23.07 -11.35
CA GLU A 342 6.53 -23.12 -11.95
C GLU A 342 5.45 -22.73 -10.93
N MET A 343 5.62 -23.14 -9.66
CA MET A 343 4.71 -22.80 -8.58
C MET A 343 4.63 -21.28 -8.36
N CYS A 344 5.76 -20.56 -8.46
CA CYS A 344 5.75 -19.08 -8.37
C CYS A 344 4.85 -18.45 -9.43
N LEU A 345 4.88 -18.95 -10.67
CA LEU A 345 4.01 -18.46 -11.74
C LEU A 345 2.53 -18.77 -11.48
N HIS A 346 2.21 -19.95 -10.96
CA HIS A 346 0.85 -20.31 -10.59
C HIS A 346 0.31 -19.43 -9.45
N GLU A 347 1.11 -19.20 -8.43
CA GLU A 347 0.73 -18.31 -7.33
C GLU A 347 0.48 -16.87 -7.80
N ILE A 348 1.36 -16.31 -8.63
CA ILE A 348 1.18 -14.98 -9.21
C ILE A 348 -0.10 -14.92 -10.04
N ALA A 349 -0.33 -15.90 -10.91
CA ALA A 349 -1.53 -15.95 -11.74
C ALA A 349 -2.82 -16.01 -10.89
N ALA A 350 -2.86 -16.87 -9.87
CA ALA A 350 -4.02 -17.00 -8.99
C ALA A 350 -4.32 -15.68 -8.25
N GLN A 351 -3.31 -15.04 -7.70
CA GLN A 351 -3.45 -13.77 -6.98
C GLN A 351 -3.93 -12.64 -7.88
N HIS A 352 -3.35 -12.52 -9.09
CA HIS A 352 -3.77 -11.48 -10.03
C HIS A 352 -5.17 -11.72 -10.57
N ILE A 353 -5.54 -12.96 -10.88
CA ILE A 353 -6.91 -13.29 -11.31
C ILE A 353 -7.89 -12.91 -10.21
N SER A 354 -7.64 -13.30 -8.96
CA SER A 354 -8.50 -12.97 -7.84
C SER A 354 -8.68 -11.45 -7.68
N ALA A 355 -7.60 -10.67 -7.68
CA ALA A 355 -7.65 -9.23 -7.46
C ALA A 355 -8.28 -8.46 -8.65
N ILE A 356 -7.85 -8.77 -9.88
CA ILE A 356 -8.27 -8.04 -11.08
C ILE A 356 -9.76 -8.27 -11.39
N THR A 357 -10.25 -9.51 -11.27
CA THR A 357 -11.67 -9.82 -11.47
C THR A 357 -12.54 -9.20 -10.39
N SER A 358 -11.97 -8.93 -9.23
CA SER A 358 -12.65 -8.30 -8.09
C SER A 358 -12.61 -6.76 -8.11
N GLY A 359 -12.02 -6.13 -9.15
CA GLY A 359 -12.16 -4.70 -9.41
C GLY A 359 -11.03 -3.81 -8.90
N VAL A 360 -9.83 -4.36 -8.68
CA VAL A 360 -8.62 -3.55 -8.38
C VAL A 360 -7.55 -3.73 -9.46
N SER A 361 -6.56 -2.86 -9.46
CA SER A 361 -5.35 -2.97 -10.27
C SER A 361 -4.28 -3.79 -9.55
N MET A 362 -3.07 -3.91 -10.10
CA MET A 362 -2.08 -4.82 -9.55
C MET A 362 -0.67 -4.22 -9.50
N GLU A 363 0.11 -4.69 -8.53
CA GLU A 363 1.57 -4.65 -8.51
C GLU A 363 2.13 -6.08 -8.62
N THR A 364 3.18 -6.24 -9.42
CA THR A 364 3.82 -7.53 -9.68
C THR A 364 5.33 -7.39 -9.87
#